data_2c9153ea27c79b38d0d21588bcaa6feb
#
_entry.id   2c9153ea27c79b38d0d21588bcaa6feb
#
_cell.length_a   1.000
_cell.length_b   1.000
_cell.length_c   1.000
_cell.angle_alpha   90.00
_cell.angle_beta   90.00
_cell.angle_gamma   90.00
#
_symmetry.space_group_name_H-M   'P 1'
#
loop_
_entity.id
_entity.type
_entity.pdbx_description
1 polymer ?
#
loop_
_entity_poly.entity_id
_entity_poly.type
_entity_poly.pdbx_seq_one_letter_code
_entity_poly.pdbx_strand_id
1 'polypeptide(L)'
;INRGELGVQGSRPAEIIKLWLGLRFLGMEGIENILNESLLKKSIFIEKLDENKFEIFSGPLHIISFLPKKMNTDQSNKWTLEARNSLMERNYMISRPLYKGRNYLRIVFGNYNTTNLHISDLADFLNNFNV
;
A
#
# COMPACT_ATOMS: atom_id res chain seq x y z
N ILE A 1 9.46 -15.95 -11.15
CA ILE A 1 10.64 -16.22 -12.00
C ILE A 1 11.36 -14.91 -12.23
N ASN A 2 12.62 -14.82 -11.84
CA ASN A 2 13.44 -13.65 -12.10
C ASN A 2 13.85 -13.66 -13.58
N ARG A 3 13.36 -12.70 -14.37
CA ARG A 3 13.65 -12.64 -15.81
C ARG A 3 15.14 -12.49 -16.12
N GLY A 4 15.95 -12.03 -15.17
CA GLY A 4 17.41 -11.93 -15.30
C GLY A 4 18.12 -13.29 -15.34
N GLU A 5 17.48 -14.37 -14.86
CA GLU A 5 18.01 -15.73 -14.83
C GLU A 5 17.73 -16.51 -16.13
N LEU A 6 16.87 -15.99 -17.01
CA LEU A 6 16.38 -16.69 -18.20
C LEU A 6 17.22 -16.45 -19.47
N GLY A 7 18.36 -15.79 -19.39
CA GLY A 7 19.29 -15.64 -20.52
C GLY A 7 19.84 -14.23 -20.73
N VAL A 8 20.69 -14.10 -21.76
CA VAL A 8 21.27 -12.83 -22.18
C VAL A 8 20.19 -11.98 -22.83
N GLN A 9 19.72 -10.96 -22.12
CA GLN A 9 18.73 -10.03 -22.65
C GLN A 9 19.39 -9.05 -23.62
N GLY A 10 19.15 -9.23 -24.92
CA GLY A 10 19.69 -8.35 -25.96
C GLY A 10 19.08 -6.95 -25.97
N SER A 11 17.75 -6.85 -25.79
CA SER A 11 17.05 -5.55 -25.76
C SER A 11 16.21 -5.46 -24.50
N ARG A 12 16.30 -4.33 -23.79
CA ARG A 12 15.45 -4.01 -22.61
C ARG A 12 14.61 -2.80 -22.92
N PRO A 13 13.36 -2.74 -22.42
CA PRO A 13 12.61 -1.48 -22.43
C PRO A 13 13.45 -0.38 -21.78
N ALA A 14 13.49 0.79 -22.41
CA ALA A 14 14.27 1.93 -21.91
C ALA A 14 13.57 2.60 -20.73
N GLU A 15 13.29 1.86 -19.66
CA GLU A 15 12.57 2.34 -18.46
C GLU A 15 13.25 3.55 -17.79
N ILE A 16 14.58 3.66 -17.96
CA ILE A 16 15.35 4.80 -17.45
C ILE A 16 14.91 6.12 -18.09
N ILE A 17 14.38 6.09 -19.33
CA ILE A 17 13.86 7.28 -20.01
C ILE A 17 12.62 7.82 -19.25
N LYS A 18 11.77 6.95 -18.73
CA LYS A 18 10.60 7.35 -17.94
C LYS A 18 11.02 8.09 -16.68
N LEU A 19 12.02 7.56 -15.97
CA LEU A 19 12.57 8.21 -14.80
C LEU A 19 13.21 9.56 -15.17
N TRP A 20 14.02 9.60 -16.22
CA TRP A 20 14.66 10.83 -16.68
C TRP A 20 13.65 11.91 -17.08
N LEU A 21 12.60 11.54 -17.84
CA LEU A 21 11.53 12.45 -18.21
C LEU A 21 10.75 12.95 -16.98
N GLY A 22 10.47 12.05 -16.02
CA GLY A 22 9.83 12.43 -14.76
C GLY A 22 10.66 13.46 -13.98
N LEU A 23 11.97 13.22 -13.83
CA LEU A 23 12.88 14.17 -13.18
C LEU A 23 12.98 15.50 -13.93
N ARG A 24 13.02 15.46 -15.26
CA ARG A 24 13.06 16.68 -16.10
C ARG A 24 11.77 17.49 -16.03
N PHE A 25 10.63 16.82 -15.97
CA PHE A 25 9.32 17.47 -15.94
C PHE A 25 8.98 18.03 -14.55
N LEU A 26 9.21 17.24 -13.50
CA LEU A 26 8.83 17.60 -12.13
C LEU A 26 9.89 18.44 -11.41
N GLY A 27 11.18 18.27 -11.78
CA GLY A 27 12.29 18.80 -11.02
C GLY A 27 12.45 18.13 -9.65
N MET A 28 13.43 18.56 -8.89
CA MET A 28 13.65 18.04 -7.53
C MET A 28 12.53 18.44 -6.58
N GLU A 29 12.06 19.67 -6.66
CA GLU A 29 10.96 20.17 -5.84
C GLU A 29 9.66 19.39 -6.07
N GLY A 30 9.31 19.08 -7.33
CA GLY A 30 8.13 18.29 -7.65
C GLY A 30 8.21 16.85 -7.12
N ILE A 31 9.40 16.24 -7.16
CA ILE A 31 9.63 14.91 -6.56
C ILE A 31 9.49 14.98 -5.04
N GLU A 32 10.10 15.97 -4.39
CA GLU A 32 10.00 16.17 -2.95
C GLU A 32 8.54 16.35 -2.50
N ASN A 33 7.77 17.17 -3.22
CA ASN A 33 6.36 17.37 -2.95
C ASN A 33 5.55 16.07 -3.05
N ILE A 34 5.78 15.23 -4.07
CA ILE A 34 5.13 13.92 -4.22
C ILE A 34 5.46 13.00 -3.04
N LEU A 35 6.71 12.97 -2.60
CA LEU A 35 7.13 12.14 -1.47
C LEU A 35 6.50 12.64 -0.16
N ASN A 36 6.52 13.93 0.09
CA ASN A 36 5.92 14.54 1.30
C ASN A 36 4.40 14.30 1.35
N GLU A 37 3.69 14.47 0.25
CA GLU A 37 2.28 14.15 0.13
C GLU A 37 1.99 12.67 0.42
N SER A 38 2.85 11.78 -0.07
CA SER A 38 2.71 10.35 0.17
C SER A 38 2.90 9.99 1.66
N LEU A 39 3.84 10.65 2.34
CA LEU A 39 4.06 10.50 3.78
C LEU A 39 2.91 11.10 4.59
N LEU A 40 2.37 12.25 4.18
CA LEU A 40 1.21 12.86 4.82
C LEU A 40 -0.02 11.94 4.73
N LYS A 41 -0.31 11.40 3.56
CA LYS A 41 -1.41 10.42 3.37
C LYS A 41 -1.26 9.21 4.28
N LYS A 42 -0.04 8.68 4.42
CA LYS A 42 0.25 7.59 5.37
C LYS A 42 -0.06 7.99 6.81
N SER A 43 0.36 9.16 7.24
CA SER A 43 0.12 9.66 8.60
C SER A 43 -1.37 9.80 8.89
N ILE A 44 -2.14 10.41 7.97
CA ILE A 44 -3.60 10.54 8.06
C ILE A 44 -4.27 9.16 8.20
N PHE A 45 -3.83 8.18 7.40
CA PHE A 45 -4.39 6.83 7.48
C PHE A 45 -4.13 6.17 8.83
N ILE A 46 -2.89 6.24 9.33
CA ILE A 46 -2.50 5.65 10.62
C ILE A 46 -3.30 6.29 11.76
N GLU A 47 -3.47 7.61 11.74
CA GLU A 47 -4.23 8.35 12.75
C GLU A 47 -5.72 7.95 12.78
N LYS A 48 -6.29 7.65 11.61
CA LYS A 48 -7.71 7.26 11.48
C LYS A 48 -7.96 5.77 11.73
N LEU A 49 -6.96 4.93 11.57
CA LEU A 49 -7.12 3.49 11.78
C LEU A 49 -7.17 3.17 13.28
N ASP A 50 -8.17 2.39 13.70
CA ASP A 50 -8.35 2.02 15.11
C ASP A 50 -7.19 1.15 15.62
N GLU A 51 -6.30 1.75 16.40
CA GLU A 51 -5.13 1.09 16.99
C GLU A 51 -5.49 -0.07 17.94
N ASN A 52 -6.72 -0.10 18.48
CA ASN A 52 -7.18 -1.21 19.31
C ASN A 52 -7.58 -2.44 18.48
N LYS A 53 -7.94 -2.23 17.21
CA LYS A 53 -8.35 -3.27 16.27
C LYS A 53 -7.19 -3.82 15.46
N PHE A 54 -6.20 -2.99 15.13
CA PHE A 54 -5.14 -3.33 14.19
C PHE A 54 -3.76 -3.24 14.79
N GLU A 55 -2.92 -4.22 14.44
CA GLU A 55 -1.47 -4.16 14.62
C GLU A 55 -0.87 -3.58 13.34
N ILE A 56 -0.16 -2.44 13.46
CA ILE A 56 0.35 -1.66 12.35
C ILE A 56 1.87 -1.75 12.31
N PHE A 57 2.41 -2.07 11.15
CA PHE A 57 3.84 -2.12 10.85
C PHE A 57 4.17 -1.01 9.86
N SER A 58 4.86 -0.01 10.32
CA SER A 58 5.24 1.18 9.55
C SER A 58 6.74 1.41 9.62
N GLY A 59 7.33 1.80 8.49
CA GLY A 59 8.71 2.25 8.36
C GLY A 59 8.79 3.72 7.93
N PRO A 60 9.98 4.21 7.56
CA PRO A 60 10.17 5.60 7.16
C PRO A 60 9.52 5.95 5.82
N LEU A 61 9.25 4.96 4.97
CA LEU A 61 8.65 5.16 3.65
C LEU A 61 7.11 5.22 3.72
N HIS A 62 6.51 5.54 2.59
CA HIS A 62 5.06 5.67 2.38
C HIS A 62 4.32 4.32 2.25
N ILE A 63 4.79 3.30 2.95
CA ILE A 63 4.22 1.94 2.95
C ILE A 63 3.88 1.55 4.38
N ILE A 64 2.72 0.91 4.56
CA ILE A 64 2.35 0.25 5.80
C ILE A 64 1.86 -1.16 5.52
N SER A 65 2.01 -2.02 6.53
CA SER A 65 1.35 -3.31 6.58
C SER A 65 0.60 -3.41 7.90
N PHE A 66 -0.54 -4.05 7.92
CA PHE A 66 -1.33 -4.22 9.13
C PHE A 66 -2.17 -5.49 9.08
N LEU A 67 -2.62 -5.93 10.24
CA LEU A 67 -3.49 -7.08 10.41
C LEU A 67 -4.36 -6.87 11.67
N PRO A 68 -5.52 -7.56 11.77
CA PRO A 68 -6.36 -7.45 12.95
C PRO A 68 -5.67 -8.03 14.19
N LYS A 69 -5.76 -7.29 15.30
CA LYS A 69 -5.41 -7.79 16.64
C LYS A 69 -6.45 -8.81 17.12
N LYS A 70 -6.15 -9.56 18.16
CA LYS A 70 -7.10 -10.47 18.84
C LYS A 70 -7.70 -11.59 17.96
N MET A 71 -7.09 -11.87 16.81
CA MET A 71 -7.46 -12.99 15.94
C MET A 71 -6.32 -14.00 15.86
N ASN A 72 -6.66 -15.29 15.84
CA ASN A 72 -5.66 -16.31 15.52
C ASN A 72 -5.25 -16.22 14.04
N THR A 73 -4.25 -16.99 13.62
CA THR A 73 -3.70 -16.93 12.26
C THR A 73 -4.75 -17.20 11.19
N ASP A 74 -5.61 -18.22 11.38
CA ASP A 74 -6.61 -18.61 10.39
C ASP A 74 -7.71 -17.56 10.26
N GLN A 75 -8.19 -17.03 11.39
CA GLN A 75 -9.16 -15.94 11.43
C GLN A 75 -8.60 -14.68 10.77
N SER A 76 -7.36 -14.31 11.08
CA SER A 76 -6.69 -13.14 10.50
C SER A 76 -6.48 -13.32 8.99
N ASN A 77 -6.11 -14.53 8.55
CA ASN A 77 -5.95 -14.84 7.14
C ASN A 77 -7.27 -14.76 6.38
N LYS A 78 -8.36 -15.28 6.97
CA LYS A 78 -9.71 -15.17 6.42
C LYS A 78 -10.14 -13.70 6.33
N TRP A 79 -10.03 -12.97 7.43
CA TRP A 79 -10.39 -11.54 7.50
C TRP A 79 -9.65 -10.70 6.44
N THR A 80 -8.33 -10.87 6.32
CA THR A 80 -7.54 -10.11 5.34
C THR A 80 -7.90 -10.45 3.89
N LEU A 81 -8.34 -11.68 3.62
CA LEU A 81 -8.82 -12.08 2.30
C LEU A 81 -10.15 -11.41 1.96
N GLU A 82 -11.12 -11.49 2.86
CA GLU A 82 -12.46 -10.94 2.65
C GLU A 82 -12.45 -9.42 2.62
N ALA A 83 -11.69 -8.77 3.52
CA ALA A 83 -11.51 -7.32 3.49
C ALA A 83 -10.89 -6.84 2.16
N ARG A 84 -9.84 -7.54 1.67
CA ARG A 84 -9.24 -7.21 0.37
C ARG A 84 -10.25 -7.36 -0.77
N ASN A 85 -11.03 -8.43 -0.81
CA ASN A 85 -12.01 -8.67 -1.87
C ASN A 85 -13.10 -7.58 -1.85
N SER A 86 -13.66 -7.26 -0.70
CA SER A 86 -14.65 -6.18 -0.55
C SER A 86 -14.09 -4.81 -0.92
N LEU A 87 -12.81 -4.55 -0.64
CA LEU A 87 -12.14 -3.33 -1.06
C LEU A 87 -11.95 -3.26 -2.57
N MET A 88 -11.64 -4.39 -3.23
CA MET A 88 -11.54 -4.44 -4.70
C MET A 88 -12.87 -4.12 -5.38
N GLU A 89 -14.00 -4.58 -4.84
CA GLU A 89 -15.35 -4.24 -5.32
C GLU A 89 -15.65 -2.74 -5.20
N ARG A 90 -14.98 -2.06 -4.27
CA ARG A 90 -15.04 -0.60 -4.05
C ARG A 90 -13.97 0.18 -4.80
N ASN A 91 -13.25 -0.45 -5.74
CA ASN A 91 -12.14 0.12 -6.50
C ASN A 91 -10.89 0.49 -5.67
N TYR A 92 -10.73 -0.09 -4.47
CA TYR A 92 -9.49 0.01 -3.71
C TYR A 92 -8.61 -1.21 -3.97
N MET A 93 -7.46 -0.99 -4.62
CA MET A 93 -6.49 -2.05 -4.87
C MET A 93 -5.38 -2.03 -3.80
N ILE A 94 -5.46 -2.94 -2.84
CA ILE A 94 -4.43 -3.14 -1.83
C ILE A 94 -3.80 -4.52 -1.96
N SER A 95 -2.55 -4.66 -1.57
CA SER A 95 -1.85 -5.94 -1.64
C SER A 95 -2.02 -6.75 -0.35
N ARG A 96 -1.91 -8.08 -0.49
CA ARG A 96 -2.04 -9.03 0.61
C ARG A 96 -0.82 -9.96 0.63
N PRO A 97 0.36 -9.48 1.09
CA PRO A 97 1.56 -10.29 1.17
C PRO A 97 1.45 -11.35 2.27
N LEU A 98 2.09 -12.50 2.02
CA LEU A 98 2.35 -13.54 3.01
C LEU A 98 3.73 -13.32 3.62
N TYR A 99 3.82 -13.25 4.95
CA TYR A 99 5.08 -13.18 5.67
C TYR A 99 5.00 -14.01 6.95
N LYS A 100 5.96 -14.91 7.15
CA LYS A 100 6.03 -15.83 8.31
C LYS A 100 4.71 -16.55 8.60
N GLY A 101 4.05 -17.06 7.55
CA GLY A 101 2.80 -17.82 7.65
C GLY A 101 1.53 -16.99 7.90
N ARG A 102 1.63 -15.66 7.98
CA ARG A 102 0.50 -14.74 8.17
C ARG A 102 0.33 -13.81 6.97
N ASN A 103 -0.91 -13.55 6.60
CA ASN A 103 -1.24 -12.58 5.55
C ASN A 103 -1.49 -11.21 6.17
N TYR A 104 -0.92 -10.19 5.55
CA TYR A 104 -1.08 -8.79 5.94
C TYR A 104 -1.85 -8.04 4.85
N LEU A 105 -2.59 -7.01 5.20
CA LEU A 105 -2.96 -5.99 4.23
C LEU A 105 -1.83 -4.96 4.14
N ARG A 106 -1.45 -4.60 2.92
CA ARG A 106 -0.37 -3.64 2.68
C ARG A 106 -0.82 -2.55 1.73
N ILE A 107 -0.64 -1.31 2.17
CA ILE A 107 -0.97 -0.10 1.42
C ILE A 107 0.31 0.65 1.07
N VAL A 108 0.34 1.17 -0.15
CA VAL A 108 1.38 2.07 -0.66
C VAL A 108 0.71 3.39 -1.04
N PHE A 109 1.10 4.48 -0.40
CA PHE A 109 0.47 5.80 -0.56
C PHE A 109 1.07 6.65 -1.70
N GLY A 110 1.70 6.00 -2.69
CA GLY A 110 2.39 6.69 -3.79
C GLY A 110 1.51 7.13 -4.95
N ASN A 111 0.20 6.86 -4.94
CA ASN A 111 -0.68 7.31 -6.01
C ASN A 111 -1.02 8.80 -5.82
N TYR A 112 -0.60 9.62 -6.79
CA TYR A 112 -0.84 11.06 -6.79
C TYR A 112 -2.34 11.42 -6.78
N ASN A 113 -3.19 10.65 -7.46
CA ASN A 113 -4.63 10.90 -7.55
C ASN A 113 -5.42 10.48 -6.30
N THR A 114 -4.79 9.83 -5.34
CA THR A 114 -5.44 9.47 -4.08
C THR A 114 -5.59 10.72 -3.20
N THR A 115 -6.83 11.05 -2.85
CA THR A 115 -7.17 12.19 -2.01
C THR A 115 -7.29 11.80 -0.53
N ASN A 116 -7.32 12.79 0.37
CA ASN A 116 -7.55 12.56 1.80
C ASN A 116 -8.94 11.96 2.08
N LEU A 117 -9.93 12.22 1.21
CA LEU A 117 -11.25 11.57 1.30
C LEU A 117 -11.14 10.07 1.05
N HIS A 118 -10.43 9.65 0.01
CA HIS A 118 -10.19 8.23 -0.26
C HIS A 118 -9.48 7.54 0.92
N ILE A 119 -8.53 8.22 1.56
CA ILE A 119 -7.82 7.70 2.74
C ILE A 119 -8.77 7.55 3.93
N SER A 120 -9.63 8.53 4.16
CA SER A 120 -10.64 8.49 5.24
C SER A 120 -11.64 7.36 5.01
N ASP A 121 -12.23 7.27 3.82
CA ASP A 121 -13.18 6.22 3.47
C ASP A 121 -12.59 4.82 3.63
N LEU A 122 -11.31 4.66 3.24
CA LEU A 122 -10.61 3.39 3.40
C LEU A 122 -10.42 3.02 4.88
N ALA A 123 -10.00 3.97 5.72
CA ALA A 123 -9.85 3.75 7.16
C ALA A 123 -11.19 3.45 7.82
N ASP A 124 -12.24 4.21 7.50
CA ASP A 124 -13.59 4.01 8.03
C ASP A 124 -14.17 2.66 7.63
N PHE A 125 -13.97 2.24 6.37
CA PHE A 125 -14.35 0.91 5.93
C PHE A 125 -13.66 -0.17 6.76
N LEU A 126 -12.34 -0.11 6.92
CA LEU A 126 -11.58 -1.12 7.66
C LEU A 126 -11.96 -1.16 9.15
N ASN A 127 -12.17 0.00 9.77
CA ASN A 127 -12.60 0.09 11.17
C ASN A 127 -13.96 -0.56 11.42
N ASN A 128 -14.85 -0.57 10.42
CA ASN A 128 -16.19 -1.12 10.52
C ASN A 128 -16.35 -2.51 9.87
N PHE A 129 -15.31 -3.02 9.20
CA PHE A 129 -15.38 -4.30 8.52
C PHE A 129 -15.29 -5.47 9.51
N ASN A 130 -16.36 -6.26 9.55
CA ASN A 130 -16.49 -7.48 10.36
C ASN A 130 -16.71 -8.69 9.44
N VAL A 131 -16.15 -9.85 9.83
CA VAL A 131 -16.28 -11.16 9.16
C VAL A 131 -16.89 -12.16 10.10
#